data_cfa84dbdd1d83d5ce9aee31de865a27e
#
_entry.id   cfa84dbdd1d83d5ce9aee31de865a27e
#
_cell.length_a   1.000
_cell.length_b   1.000
_cell.length_c   1.000
_cell.angle_alpha   90.00
_cell.angle_beta   90.00
_cell.angle_gamma   90.00
#
_symmetry.space_group_name_H-M   'P 1'
#
loop_
_entity.id
_entity.type
_entity.pdbx_description
1 polymer ?
#
loop_
_entity_poly.entity_id
_entity_poly.type
_entity_poly.pdbx_seq_one_letter_code
_entity_poly.pdbx_strand_id
1 'polypeptide(L)'
;MAAEFWSFLDLPLAPLIEAANAFSLAPHRLALTAEFAGVRFWDDSKATNFHATLAALESVERPIVWIGGGRAKGGNVEAFAQEVAGHLAVAVLYGEVGGRLAQALEDSLDSIHVYTYFEDAVRAAARLAAAIPHSNVLLSPGFSSFDQFKSYEERGKSFTDTVLSLKSAVKAP
;
A
#
# COMPACT_ATOMS: atom_id res chain seq x y z
N MET A 1 11.51 -20.89 -3.43
CA MET A 1 12.88 -20.71 -2.85
C MET A 1 13.06 -21.41 -1.49
N ALA A 2 12.41 -21.02 -0.37
CA ALA A 2 12.63 -21.70 0.92
C ALA A 2 12.29 -23.19 0.89
N ALA A 3 11.14 -23.57 0.36
CA ALA A 3 10.71 -24.97 0.25
C ALA A 3 11.60 -25.80 -0.68
N GLU A 4 12.07 -25.25 -1.77
CA GLU A 4 13.00 -25.90 -2.70
C GLU A 4 14.36 -26.16 -2.05
N PHE A 5 14.88 -25.15 -1.33
CA PHE A 5 16.13 -25.28 -0.58
C PHE A 5 16.01 -26.31 0.54
N TRP A 6 14.85 -26.36 1.23
CA TRP A 6 14.54 -27.34 2.27
C TRP A 6 14.50 -28.77 1.72
N SER A 7 13.85 -28.97 0.55
CA SER A 7 13.82 -30.23 -0.18
C SER A 7 15.21 -30.64 -0.68
N PHE A 8 16.02 -29.70 -1.13
CA PHE A 8 17.40 -29.98 -1.56
C PHE A 8 18.27 -30.53 -0.43
N LEU A 9 18.01 -30.11 0.81
CA LEU A 9 18.70 -30.61 2.01
C LEU A 9 18.11 -31.90 2.59
N ASP A 10 17.10 -32.49 1.94
CA ASP A 10 16.39 -33.71 2.39
C ASP A 10 15.86 -33.59 3.84
N LEU A 11 15.41 -32.40 4.22
CA LEU A 11 14.89 -32.14 5.57
C LEU A 11 13.40 -32.45 5.67
N PRO A 12 12.91 -32.91 6.86
CA PRO A 12 11.49 -33.18 7.07
C PRO A 12 10.63 -31.96 6.82
N LEU A 13 9.50 -32.08 6.10
CA LEU A 13 8.60 -30.98 5.80
C LEU A 13 7.80 -30.45 7.01
N ALA A 14 7.58 -31.28 8.03
CA ALA A 14 6.75 -30.92 9.18
C ALA A 14 7.23 -29.66 9.91
N PRO A 15 8.52 -29.46 10.25
CA PRO A 15 9.00 -28.22 10.85
C PRO A 15 8.86 -27.00 9.93
N LEU A 16 8.98 -27.16 8.61
CA LEU A 16 8.78 -26.07 7.65
C LEU A 16 7.30 -25.63 7.62
N ILE A 17 6.37 -26.59 7.62
CA ILE A 17 4.94 -26.32 7.67
C ILE A 17 4.56 -25.64 9.00
N GLU A 18 5.08 -26.14 10.11
CA GLU A 18 4.86 -25.54 11.43
C GLU A 18 5.38 -24.11 11.49
N ALA A 19 6.60 -23.85 11.02
CA ALA A 19 7.17 -22.49 10.94
C ALA A 19 6.35 -21.59 10.02
N ALA A 20 5.88 -22.10 8.88
CA ALA A 20 5.03 -21.33 7.96
C ALA A 20 3.67 -20.97 8.58
N ASN A 21 3.05 -21.88 9.32
CA ASN A 21 1.79 -21.63 10.02
C ASN A 21 1.94 -20.68 11.22
N ALA A 22 3.09 -20.68 11.87
CA ALA A 22 3.42 -19.77 12.97
C ALA A 22 3.92 -18.40 12.49
N PHE A 23 4.24 -18.27 11.19
CA PHE A 23 4.74 -17.02 10.64
C PHE A 23 3.65 -15.95 10.58
N SER A 24 3.90 -14.83 11.21
CA SER A 24 3.09 -13.61 11.06
C SER A 24 3.93 -12.49 10.46
N LEU A 25 3.37 -11.76 9.52
CA LEU A 25 4.02 -10.56 8.99
C LEU A 25 4.20 -9.54 10.11
N ALA A 26 5.33 -8.85 10.10
CA ALA A 26 5.54 -7.72 11.01
C ALA A 26 4.47 -6.64 10.75
N PRO A 27 4.12 -5.82 11.76
CA PRO A 27 3.20 -4.69 11.57
C PRO A 27 3.59 -3.82 10.37
N HIS A 28 2.61 -3.28 9.69
CA HIS A 28 2.79 -2.40 8.52
C HIS A 28 3.47 -3.07 7.31
N ARG A 29 3.37 -4.40 7.19
CA ARG A 29 3.77 -5.19 6.02
C ARG A 29 2.56 -5.90 5.45
N LEU A 30 1.95 -5.28 4.43
CA LEU A 30 0.78 -5.79 3.71
C LEU A 30 -0.29 -6.35 4.67
N ALA A 31 -0.54 -5.64 5.76
CA ALA A 31 -1.48 -6.04 6.80
C ALA A 31 -2.90 -5.58 6.44
N LEU A 32 -3.87 -6.50 6.43
CA LEU A 32 -5.29 -6.14 6.28
C LEU A 32 -5.76 -5.39 7.53
N THR A 33 -6.01 -4.09 7.39
CA THR A 33 -6.43 -3.20 8.48
C THR A 33 -7.93 -3.28 8.73
N ALA A 34 -8.72 -3.29 7.66
CA ALA A 34 -10.17 -3.31 7.73
C ALA A 34 -10.80 -3.78 6.42
N GLU A 35 -12.06 -4.22 6.52
CA GLU A 35 -12.95 -4.42 5.38
C GLU A 35 -14.32 -3.83 5.73
N PHE A 36 -14.84 -2.96 4.89
CA PHE A 36 -16.18 -2.37 4.99
C PHE A 36 -16.60 -1.74 3.66
N ALA A 37 -17.91 -1.62 3.46
CA ALA A 37 -18.49 -1.06 2.23
C ALA A 37 -17.98 -1.70 0.93
N GLY A 38 -17.60 -3.00 0.96
CA GLY A 38 -17.06 -3.71 -0.20
C GLY A 38 -15.61 -3.38 -0.53
N VAL A 39 -14.90 -2.65 0.33
CA VAL A 39 -13.51 -2.23 0.15
C VAL A 39 -12.61 -2.87 1.20
N ARG A 40 -11.47 -3.42 0.80
CA ARG A 40 -10.41 -3.91 1.69
C ARG A 40 -9.30 -2.87 1.81
N PHE A 41 -8.78 -2.65 3.02
CA PHE A 41 -7.76 -1.66 3.33
C PHE A 41 -6.49 -2.34 3.83
N TRP A 42 -5.38 -2.13 3.10
CA TRP A 42 -4.10 -2.77 3.34
C TRP A 42 -3.05 -1.76 3.80
N ASP A 43 -2.42 -2.04 4.92
CA ASP A 43 -1.30 -1.24 5.45
C ASP A 43 0.03 -1.91 5.12
N ASP A 44 0.76 -1.30 4.21
CA ASP A 44 2.12 -1.62 3.83
C ASP A 44 3.03 -0.38 3.99
N SER A 45 2.81 0.38 5.05
CA SER A 45 3.57 1.61 5.33
C SER A 45 5.08 1.39 5.41
N LYS A 46 5.53 0.16 5.68
CA LYS A 46 6.94 -0.23 5.70
C LYS A 46 7.58 -0.29 4.30
N ALA A 47 6.82 -0.29 3.22
CA ALA A 47 7.32 -0.16 1.86
C ALA A 47 7.85 1.25 1.61
N THR A 48 9.09 1.50 2.01
CA THR A 48 9.78 2.80 1.87
C THR A 48 10.75 2.82 0.69
N ASN A 49 10.62 1.89 -0.24
CA ASN A 49 11.38 1.78 -1.49
C ASN A 49 10.52 1.19 -2.60
N PHE A 50 10.92 1.38 -3.84
CA PHE A 50 10.19 1.01 -5.05
C PHE A 50 9.92 -0.48 -5.15
N HIS A 51 10.94 -1.30 -4.89
CA HIS A 51 10.85 -2.75 -5.01
C HIS A 51 9.80 -3.34 -4.05
N ALA A 52 9.73 -2.83 -2.81
CA ALA A 52 8.73 -3.28 -1.84
C ALA A 52 7.30 -2.94 -2.31
N THR A 53 7.09 -1.75 -2.87
CA THR A 53 5.78 -1.33 -3.40
C THR A 53 5.36 -2.17 -4.60
N LEU A 54 6.27 -2.46 -5.53
CA LEU A 54 5.97 -3.33 -6.69
C LEU A 54 5.56 -4.72 -6.24
N ALA A 55 6.30 -5.32 -5.29
CA ALA A 55 5.95 -6.62 -4.71
C ALA A 55 4.57 -6.61 -4.01
N ALA A 56 4.20 -5.52 -3.33
CA ALA A 56 2.89 -5.37 -2.72
C ALA A 56 1.78 -5.26 -3.78
N LEU A 57 1.99 -4.48 -4.84
CA LEU A 57 1.05 -4.33 -5.96
C LEU A 57 0.80 -5.65 -6.71
N GLU A 58 1.82 -6.49 -6.83
CA GLU A 58 1.70 -7.84 -7.41
C GLU A 58 0.93 -8.80 -6.50
N SER A 59 0.94 -8.57 -5.19
CA SER A 59 0.34 -9.46 -4.19
C SER A 59 -1.12 -9.15 -3.88
N VAL A 60 -1.61 -7.95 -4.23
CA VAL A 60 -2.97 -7.50 -3.96
C VAL A 60 -3.85 -7.67 -5.20
N GLU A 61 -5.05 -8.23 -5.01
CA GLU A 61 -6.03 -8.37 -6.09
C GLU A 61 -6.49 -7.01 -6.62
N ARG A 62 -6.69 -6.93 -7.93
CA ARG A 62 -7.26 -5.74 -8.59
C ARG A 62 -8.77 -5.72 -8.45
N PRO A 63 -9.41 -4.55 -8.48
CA PRO A 63 -8.84 -3.21 -8.73
C PRO A 63 -8.18 -2.61 -7.48
N ILE A 64 -7.07 -1.87 -7.69
CA ILE A 64 -6.27 -1.24 -6.63
C ILE A 64 -6.40 0.28 -6.71
N VAL A 65 -6.78 0.90 -5.59
CA VAL A 65 -6.64 2.33 -5.30
C VAL A 65 -5.37 2.49 -4.46
N TRP A 66 -4.31 2.96 -5.09
CA TRP A 66 -2.98 3.05 -4.48
C TRP A 66 -2.76 4.37 -3.77
N ILE A 67 -2.25 4.32 -2.55
CA ILE A 67 -1.77 5.50 -1.82
C ILE A 67 -0.25 5.49 -1.87
N GLY A 68 0.32 6.40 -2.67
CA GLY A 68 1.76 6.55 -2.90
C GLY A 68 2.28 7.93 -2.53
N GLY A 69 3.53 8.03 -2.08
CA GLY A 69 4.13 9.31 -1.75
C GLY A 69 4.98 9.33 -0.49
N GLY A 70 5.40 10.54 -0.12
CA GLY A 70 6.34 10.78 0.97
C GLY A 70 7.56 11.55 0.48
N ARG A 71 8.74 11.31 1.09
CA ARG A 71 10.01 11.95 0.75
C ARG A 71 10.92 11.01 -0.04
N ALA A 72 11.43 11.47 -1.18
CA ALA A 72 12.39 10.72 -1.98
C ALA A 72 13.75 10.59 -1.26
N LYS A 73 14.36 9.42 -1.41
CA LYS A 73 15.74 9.13 -0.97
C LYS A 73 16.67 8.86 -2.15
N GLY A 74 16.29 9.29 -3.35
CA GLY A 74 16.95 8.95 -4.61
C GLY A 74 16.13 7.95 -5.42
N GLY A 75 16.71 7.49 -6.53
CA GLY A 75 16.03 6.59 -7.47
C GLY A 75 15.33 7.33 -8.61
N ASN A 76 14.99 6.58 -9.64
CA ASN A 76 14.27 7.09 -10.81
C ASN A 76 12.75 6.99 -10.56
N VAL A 77 12.16 8.12 -10.12
CA VAL A 77 10.72 8.21 -9.80
C VAL A 77 9.87 7.99 -11.04
N GLU A 78 10.32 8.45 -12.20
CA GLU A 78 9.61 8.34 -13.47
C GLU A 78 9.54 6.88 -13.92
N ALA A 79 10.64 6.13 -13.86
CA ALA A 79 10.64 4.70 -14.17
C ALA A 79 9.76 3.92 -13.20
N PHE A 80 9.83 4.22 -11.90
CA PHE A 80 8.96 3.61 -10.91
C PHE A 80 7.47 3.88 -11.17
N ALA A 81 7.11 5.12 -11.53
CA ALA A 81 5.74 5.47 -11.86
C ALA A 81 5.21 4.66 -13.06
N GLN A 82 6.01 4.45 -14.09
CA GLN A 82 5.63 3.63 -15.24
C GLN A 82 5.44 2.15 -14.87
N GLU A 83 6.28 1.61 -13.97
CA GLU A 83 6.13 0.24 -13.51
C GLU A 83 4.84 0.03 -12.69
N VAL A 84 4.48 0.97 -11.80
CA VAL A 84 3.26 0.83 -10.98
C VAL A 84 1.98 1.07 -11.77
N ALA A 85 1.99 1.90 -12.82
CA ALA A 85 0.80 2.32 -13.57
C ALA A 85 -0.08 1.15 -14.00
N GLY A 86 0.50 0.08 -14.55
CA GLY A 86 -0.21 -1.10 -15.02
C GLY A 86 -0.94 -1.91 -13.94
N HIS A 87 -0.74 -1.60 -12.65
CA HIS A 87 -1.40 -2.28 -11.52
C HIS A 87 -2.60 -1.50 -10.97
N LEU A 88 -2.73 -0.23 -11.32
CA LEU A 88 -3.61 0.72 -10.65
C LEU A 88 -4.94 0.92 -11.36
N ALA A 89 -6.01 1.06 -10.59
CA ALA A 89 -7.26 1.66 -11.04
C ALA A 89 -7.26 3.17 -10.74
N VAL A 90 -6.67 3.58 -9.61
CA VAL A 90 -6.57 4.98 -9.16
C VAL A 90 -5.25 5.18 -8.43
N ALA A 91 -4.58 6.31 -8.67
CA ALA A 91 -3.46 6.79 -7.88
C ALA A 91 -3.90 7.95 -6.97
N VAL A 92 -3.69 7.79 -5.67
CA VAL A 92 -3.89 8.83 -4.65
C VAL A 92 -2.53 9.17 -4.05
N LEU A 93 -2.01 10.32 -4.39
CA LEU A 93 -0.63 10.71 -4.17
C LEU A 93 -0.55 11.81 -3.10
N TYR A 94 0.53 11.81 -2.28
CA TYR A 94 0.69 12.79 -1.22
C TYR A 94 2.15 13.16 -0.97
N GLY A 95 2.35 14.23 -0.19
CA GLY A 95 3.65 14.65 0.32
C GLY A 95 4.59 15.21 -0.73
N GLU A 96 5.89 15.24 -0.43
CA GLU A 96 6.90 15.94 -1.24
C GLU A 96 6.98 15.43 -2.69
N VAL A 97 6.82 14.12 -2.91
CA VAL A 97 6.93 13.53 -4.27
C VAL A 97 5.60 13.43 -5.00
N GLY A 98 4.47 13.76 -4.36
CA GLY A 98 3.14 13.55 -4.92
C GLY A 98 2.95 14.19 -6.30
N GLY A 99 3.35 15.44 -6.47
CA GLY A 99 3.25 16.15 -7.75
C GLY A 99 4.14 15.54 -8.84
N ARG A 100 5.36 15.11 -8.50
CA ARG A 100 6.27 14.47 -9.44
C ARG A 100 5.77 13.10 -9.91
N LEU A 101 5.19 12.31 -8.99
CA LEU A 101 4.53 11.05 -9.32
C LEU A 101 3.32 11.27 -10.24
N ALA A 102 2.50 12.29 -9.96
CA ALA A 102 1.34 12.62 -10.77
C ALA A 102 1.74 12.93 -12.22
N GLN A 103 2.75 13.78 -12.40
CA GLN A 103 3.29 14.12 -13.72
C GLN A 103 3.80 12.88 -14.45
N ALA A 104 4.50 11.98 -13.75
CA ALA A 104 5.05 10.77 -14.35
C ALA A 104 3.98 9.72 -14.73
N LEU A 105 2.79 9.76 -14.11
CA LEU A 105 1.66 8.87 -14.38
C LEU A 105 0.66 9.41 -15.42
N GLU A 106 0.74 10.70 -15.78
CA GLU A 106 -0.27 11.45 -16.54
C GLU A 106 -0.68 10.75 -17.85
N ASP A 107 0.30 10.20 -18.57
CA ASP A 107 0.04 9.51 -19.86
C ASP A 107 -0.38 8.03 -19.70
N SER A 108 -0.34 7.49 -18.47
CA SER A 108 -0.50 6.05 -18.23
C SER A 108 -1.68 5.69 -17.33
N LEU A 109 -2.32 6.68 -16.70
CA LEU A 109 -3.41 6.47 -15.75
C LEU A 109 -4.40 7.64 -15.79
N ASP A 110 -5.69 7.32 -16.02
CA ASP A 110 -6.75 8.33 -16.13
C ASP A 110 -7.15 8.98 -14.79
N SER A 111 -6.97 8.27 -13.68
CA SER A 111 -7.45 8.73 -12.36
C SER A 111 -6.29 8.94 -11.40
N ILE A 112 -5.85 10.20 -11.30
CA ILE A 112 -4.74 10.64 -10.46
C ILE A 112 -5.20 11.79 -9.57
N HIS A 113 -4.98 11.67 -8.27
CA HIS A 113 -5.36 12.66 -7.27
C HIS A 113 -4.17 12.99 -6.37
N VAL A 114 -3.89 14.28 -6.17
CA VAL A 114 -2.75 14.74 -5.35
C VAL A 114 -3.26 15.51 -4.14
N TYR A 115 -2.73 15.17 -2.97
CA TYR A 115 -3.05 15.80 -1.69
C TYR A 115 -1.80 16.27 -0.98
N THR A 116 -1.90 17.39 -0.29
CA THR A 116 -0.79 17.89 0.54
C THR A 116 -0.61 17.00 1.77
N TYR A 117 -1.71 16.67 2.45
CA TYR A 117 -1.69 15.93 3.71
C TYR A 117 -2.07 14.47 3.52
N PHE A 118 -1.37 13.60 4.25
CA PHE A 118 -1.55 12.15 4.22
C PHE A 118 -2.98 11.70 4.57
N GLU A 119 -3.56 12.27 5.63
CA GLU A 119 -4.90 11.87 6.07
C GLU A 119 -5.99 12.21 5.05
N ASP A 120 -5.85 13.33 4.34
CA ASP A 120 -6.75 13.70 3.25
C ASP A 120 -6.65 12.71 2.08
N ALA A 121 -5.43 12.25 1.77
CA ALA A 121 -5.21 11.21 0.77
C ALA A 121 -5.89 9.89 1.17
N VAL A 122 -5.79 9.46 2.44
CA VAL A 122 -6.44 8.24 2.93
C VAL A 122 -7.98 8.34 2.84
N ARG A 123 -8.56 9.48 3.25
CA ARG A 123 -10.01 9.72 3.15
C ARG A 123 -10.48 9.75 1.69
N ALA A 124 -9.71 10.35 0.82
CA ALA A 124 -10.01 10.39 -0.61
C ALA A 124 -9.93 8.99 -1.24
N ALA A 125 -8.89 8.21 -0.92
CA ALA A 125 -8.74 6.84 -1.40
C ALA A 125 -9.94 5.96 -0.99
N ALA A 126 -10.40 6.07 0.25
CA ALA A 126 -11.58 5.35 0.72
C ALA A 126 -12.85 5.72 -0.06
N ARG A 127 -13.06 7.03 -0.33
CA ARG A 127 -14.22 7.53 -1.09
C ARG A 127 -14.16 7.08 -2.55
N LEU A 128 -13.00 7.14 -3.20
CA LEU A 128 -12.83 6.70 -4.58
C LEU A 128 -13.01 5.19 -4.72
N ALA A 129 -12.46 4.43 -3.78
CA ALA A 129 -12.59 2.97 -3.73
C ALA A 129 -14.05 2.52 -3.56
N ALA A 130 -14.86 3.23 -2.78
CA ALA A 130 -16.27 2.91 -2.57
C ALA A 130 -17.10 2.97 -3.87
N ALA A 131 -16.65 3.68 -4.90
CA ALA A 131 -17.27 3.71 -6.23
C ALA A 131 -16.84 2.55 -7.14
N ILE A 132 -15.85 1.74 -6.72
CA ILE A 132 -15.27 0.65 -7.51
C ILE A 132 -15.58 -0.68 -6.80
N PRO A 133 -16.42 -1.57 -7.37
CA PRO A 133 -16.77 -2.83 -6.73
C PRO A 133 -15.54 -3.69 -6.40
N HIS A 134 -15.54 -4.30 -5.23
CA HIS A 134 -14.49 -5.22 -4.75
C HIS A 134 -13.07 -4.65 -4.79
N SER A 135 -12.94 -3.33 -4.60
CA SER A 135 -11.66 -2.65 -4.67
C SER A 135 -10.81 -2.85 -3.41
N ASN A 136 -9.52 -2.65 -3.60
CA ASN A 136 -8.51 -2.67 -2.55
C ASN A 136 -7.86 -1.29 -2.44
N VAL A 137 -7.90 -0.67 -1.26
CA VAL A 137 -7.07 0.49 -0.92
C VAL A 137 -5.75 -0.03 -0.38
N LEU A 138 -4.67 0.28 -1.06
CA LEU A 138 -3.33 -0.15 -0.69
C LEU A 138 -2.47 1.07 -0.33
N LEU A 139 -2.12 1.19 0.95
CA LEU A 139 -1.03 2.05 1.39
C LEU A 139 0.29 1.31 1.22
N SER A 140 1.01 1.56 0.14
CA SER A 140 2.37 1.06 -0.12
C SER A 140 3.18 2.19 -0.76
N PRO A 141 3.71 3.12 0.08
CA PRO A 141 4.08 4.46 -0.37
C PRO A 141 5.24 4.54 -1.35
N GLY A 142 6.19 3.61 -1.33
CA GLY A 142 7.41 3.62 -2.15
C GLY A 142 8.50 4.58 -1.67
N PHE A 143 8.18 5.47 -0.72
CA PHE A 143 9.02 6.57 -0.24
C PHE A 143 9.06 6.62 1.29
N SER A 144 10.05 7.32 1.83
CA SER A 144 10.13 7.51 3.28
C SER A 144 9.01 8.39 3.81
N SER A 145 8.71 8.25 5.11
CA SER A 145 7.64 9.00 5.77
C SER A 145 8.08 10.36 6.34
N PHE A 146 9.37 10.70 6.22
CA PHE A 146 10.01 11.81 6.96
C PHE A 146 9.63 13.22 6.47
N ASP A 147 8.72 13.33 5.52
CA ASP A 147 8.08 14.60 5.17
C ASP A 147 6.95 14.99 6.15
N GLN A 148 6.19 14.01 6.65
CA GLN A 148 5.04 14.27 7.52
C GLN A 148 5.05 13.47 8.83
N PHE A 149 5.90 12.45 8.97
CA PHE A 149 5.95 11.54 10.13
C PHE A 149 7.38 11.31 10.58
N LYS A 150 7.55 10.96 11.86
CA LYS A 150 8.85 10.60 12.43
C LYS A 150 9.32 9.20 12.02
N SER A 151 8.39 8.33 11.63
CA SER A 151 8.68 6.96 11.21
C SER A 151 7.57 6.37 10.33
N TYR A 152 7.84 5.25 9.66
CA TYR A 152 6.83 4.52 8.90
C TYR A 152 5.76 3.89 9.81
N GLU A 153 6.09 3.59 11.06
CA GLU A 153 5.15 3.09 12.07
C GLU A 153 4.12 4.15 12.41
N GLU A 154 4.55 5.40 12.60
CA GLU A 154 3.64 6.53 12.86
C GLU A 154 2.71 6.77 11.68
N ARG A 155 3.22 6.69 10.43
CA ARG A 155 2.42 6.77 9.22
C ARG A 155 1.40 5.63 9.14
N GLY A 156 1.82 4.37 9.38
CA GLY A 156 0.94 3.21 9.38
C GLY A 156 -0.13 3.29 10.48
N LYS A 157 0.23 3.80 11.66
CA LYS A 157 -0.74 4.07 12.72
C LYS A 157 -1.77 5.12 12.29
N SER A 158 -1.36 6.24 11.70
CA SER A 158 -2.26 7.27 11.16
C SER A 158 -3.21 6.71 10.10
N PHE A 159 -2.72 5.84 9.21
CA PHE A 159 -3.55 5.12 8.25
C PHE A 159 -4.63 4.28 8.95
N THR A 160 -4.21 3.44 9.87
CA THR A 160 -5.11 2.56 10.63
C THR A 160 -6.17 3.34 11.39
N ASP A 161 -5.78 4.39 12.12
CA ASP A 161 -6.70 5.23 12.89
C ASP A 161 -7.72 5.93 11.97
N THR A 162 -7.28 6.45 10.83
CA THR A 162 -8.16 7.09 9.84
C THR A 162 -9.16 6.09 9.24
N VAL A 163 -8.69 4.91 8.83
CA VAL A 163 -9.55 3.86 8.24
C VAL A 163 -10.58 3.36 9.25
N LEU A 164 -10.19 3.13 10.51
CA LEU A 164 -11.13 2.69 11.57
C LEU A 164 -12.15 3.77 11.91
N SER A 165 -11.78 5.04 11.89
CA SER A 165 -12.71 6.16 12.06
C SER A 165 -13.77 6.17 10.94
N LEU A 166 -13.35 5.98 9.66
CA LEU A 166 -14.27 5.90 8.53
C LEU A 166 -15.21 4.70 8.65
N LYS A 167 -14.70 3.52 9.05
CA LYS A 167 -15.51 2.33 9.29
C LYS A 167 -16.59 2.56 10.34
N SER A 168 -16.26 3.28 11.41
CA SER A 168 -17.20 3.60 12.49
C SER A 168 -18.30 4.55 12.00
N ALA A 169 -17.96 5.53 11.15
CA ALA A 169 -18.93 6.48 10.58
C ALA A 169 -19.93 5.80 9.62
N VAL A 170 -19.51 4.76 8.88
CA VAL A 170 -20.42 3.99 8.00
C VAL A 170 -21.41 3.12 8.80
N LYS A 171 -21.08 2.74 10.04
CA LYS A 171 -21.92 1.91 10.90
C LYS A 171 -22.90 2.70 11.78
N ALA A 172 -22.74 4.03 11.86
CA ALA A 172 -23.67 4.87 12.61
C ALA A 172 -25.00 4.96 11.84
N PRO A 173 -26.16 4.67 12.48
CA PRO A 173 -27.48 4.73 11.86
C PRO A 173 -27.89 6.16 11.50
#